data_d59c6fa3eb5ccd7723cc68a8bd115e39
#
_entry.id   d59c6fa3eb5ccd7723cc68a8bd115e39
#
_cell.length_a   1.000
_cell.length_b   1.000
_cell.length_c   1.000
_cell.angle_alpha   90.00
_cell.angle_beta   90.00
_cell.angle_gamma   90.00
#
_symmetry.space_group_name_H-M   'P 1'
#
loop_
_entity.id
_entity.type
_entity.pdbx_description
1 polymer ?
#
loop_
_entity_poly.entity_id
_entity_poly.type
_entity_poly.pdbx_seq_one_letter_code
_entity_poly.pdbx_strand_id
1 'polypeptide(L)'
;MGAGYGTTDRGTIINKGTITVNEVPQTNTAGKNPITVSASSIGLYINTSGVNITKSIDGLNKLTNKADLIVGTEATEVTNSKYILVNDPNIINPYKQAMLQNNNIKWNIYSGSLTWMATPTLDRSNGSINSLYMAKIPYTAWAGRESTPVNSADTYHFTDGLEQRYGVKALGTRERLIFKKLNGIGNNEEVLLYQAFDEMMGHQYGNLQQRINATGNLLDKEFRYLKHDWRNPSKQNNKIKVFGMRDEYNTDTAGIIDYTSNAYGVAYVHEDEKIKMGNSSGWYAGAVTNRFKFKDIGKSKENQTILKAGVFKTMSPKKDYNGALQWTIGGDVFVGINDMKRRYLVVDEIFQAKSDYHSYGAALKTDLGYDVRLSERTHFRPYGALKMEYGRFNDIKEDRGEMRLEVKGNDYFSVKPEVGMEFKYVQPLAVRTNLAVELRFCCLFLLEK
;
A
#
# COMPACT_ATOMS: atom_id res chain seq x y z
N MET A 1 -2.44 -33.92 24.42
CA MET A 1 -1.65 -32.87 25.04
C MET A 1 -0.30 -33.45 25.42
N GLY A 2 0.76 -33.17 24.69
CA GLY A 2 2.11 -33.62 24.99
C GLY A 2 2.89 -32.44 25.57
N ALA A 3 3.15 -32.45 26.88
CA ALA A 3 4.15 -31.60 27.48
C ALA A 3 5.51 -32.27 27.26
N GLY A 4 6.38 -31.61 26.50
CA GLY A 4 7.73 -32.13 26.26
C GLY A 4 8.58 -32.11 27.50
N TYR A 5 9.46 -33.08 27.65
CA TYR A 5 10.44 -33.18 28.70
C TYR A 5 11.46 -32.02 28.61
N GLY A 6 11.52 -31.18 29.65
CA GLY A 6 12.68 -30.30 29.90
C GLY A 6 12.64 -28.91 29.30
N THR A 7 11.49 -28.40 28.79
CA THR A 7 11.32 -27.04 28.34
C THR A 7 10.35 -26.28 29.25
N THR A 8 10.58 -24.97 29.43
CA THR A 8 9.66 -24.06 30.12
C THR A 8 8.46 -23.74 29.23
N ASP A 9 7.72 -24.75 28.81
CA ASP A 9 6.56 -24.59 27.97
C ASP A 9 5.41 -23.96 28.76
N ARG A 10 4.97 -22.78 28.29
CA ARG A 10 3.77 -22.10 28.78
C ARG A 10 2.62 -22.47 27.86
N GLY A 11 1.68 -23.23 28.35
CA GLY A 11 0.44 -23.55 27.63
C GLY A 11 -0.72 -22.71 28.15
N THR A 12 -1.58 -22.21 27.24
CA THR A 12 -2.85 -21.56 27.61
C THR A 12 -4.00 -22.49 27.42
N ILE A 13 -4.87 -22.62 28.43
CA ILE A 13 -6.05 -23.48 28.41
C ILE A 13 -7.30 -22.60 28.36
N ILE A 14 -8.13 -22.84 27.35
CA ILE A 14 -9.50 -22.29 27.25
C ILE A 14 -10.48 -23.37 27.67
N ASN A 15 -10.88 -23.38 28.94
CA ASN A 15 -11.78 -24.36 29.48
C ASN A 15 -13.22 -23.88 29.49
N LYS A 16 -14.08 -24.48 28.66
CA LYS A 16 -15.54 -24.21 28.62
C LYS A 16 -16.36 -25.25 29.36
N GLY A 17 -15.71 -26.35 29.82
CA GLY A 17 -16.34 -27.45 30.53
C GLY A 17 -15.84 -27.60 31.96
N THR A 18 -15.86 -28.81 32.47
CA THR A 18 -15.26 -29.17 33.75
C THR A 18 -14.03 -30.03 33.49
N ILE A 19 -12.88 -29.55 33.99
CA ILE A 19 -11.63 -30.30 34.01
C ILE A 19 -11.24 -30.45 35.47
N THR A 20 -11.10 -31.72 35.91
CA THR A 20 -10.69 -32.05 37.29
C THR A 20 -9.40 -32.82 37.26
N VAL A 21 -8.42 -32.42 38.06
CA VAL A 21 -7.18 -33.12 38.28
C VAL A 21 -7.28 -33.89 39.60
N ASN A 22 -7.53 -35.20 39.49
CA ASN A 22 -7.65 -36.05 40.67
C ASN A 22 -6.31 -36.43 41.26
N GLU A 23 -5.35 -36.88 40.42
CA GLU A 23 -4.01 -37.25 40.81
C GLU A 23 -3.03 -36.99 39.67
N VAL A 24 -1.80 -36.63 39.99
CA VAL A 24 -0.69 -36.62 39.04
C VAL A 24 -0.16 -38.04 38.96
N PRO A 25 -0.17 -38.72 37.79
CA PRO A 25 0.39 -40.09 37.70
C PRO A 25 1.85 -40.08 38.11
N GLN A 26 2.15 -40.75 39.22
CA GLN A 26 3.53 -41.02 39.60
C GLN A 26 3.98 -42.21 38.75
N THR A 27 4.83 -42.00 37.78
CA THR A 27 5.46 -43.10 37.04
C THR A 27 6.49 -43.74 37.96
N ASN A 28 6.11 -44.79 38.65
CA ASN A 28 7.02 -45.64 39.40
C ASN A 28 7.87 -46.46 38.44
N THR A 29 9.00 -45.93 38.01
CA THR A 29 10.07 -46.77 37.46
C THR A 29 10.94 -47.22 38.61
N ALA A 30 10.92 -48.49 38.87
CA ALA A 30 11.69 -49.12 39.92
C ALA A 30 13.16 -48.59 39.95
N GLY A 31 13.55 -47.96 41.04
CA GLY A 31 14.91 -47.53 41.30
C GLY A 31 15.33 -46.11 40.88
N LYS A 32 14.44 -45.23 40.41
CA LYS A 32 14.72 -43.83 40.16
C LYS A 32 13.74 -42.93 40.92
N ASN A 33 14.24 -41.75 41.37
CA ASN A 33 13.39 -40.76 42.03
C ASN A 33 12.12 -40.48 41.24
N PRO A 34 10.95 -40.36 41.90
CA PRO A 34 9.70 -40.07 41.21
C PRO A 34 9.81 -38.77 40.44
N ILE A 35 9.62 -38.80 39.15
CA ILE A 35 9.59 -37.60 38.32
C ILE A 35 8.24 -36.95 38.59
N THR A 36 8.20 -35.91 39.36
CA THR A 36 7.03 -35.06 39.55
C THR A 36 6.89 -34.18 38.29
N VAL A 37 5.97 -34.52 37.43
CA VAL A 37 5.62 -33.69 36.25
C VAL A 37 4.79 -32.54 36.77
N SER A 38 5.41 -31.38 37.05
CA SER A 38 4.72 -30.15 37.36
C SER A 38 4.96 -29.14 36.26
N ALA A 39 3.92 -28.49 35.78
CA ALA A 39 4.06 -27.37 34.86
C ALA A 39 4.63 -26.16 35.62
N SER A 40 5.59 -25.44 35.02
CA SER A 40 6.20 -24.24 35.63
C SER A 40 5.18 -23.09 35.77
N SER A 41 4.20 -23.00 34.90
CA SER A 41 3.03 -22.10 34.96
C SER A 41 1.95 -22.64 34.05
N ILE A 42 0.68 -22.37 34.37
CA ILE A 42 -0.48 -22.69 33.52
C ILE A 42 -1.26 -21.42 33.25
N GLY A 43 -1.49 -21.10 31.96
CA GLY A 43 -2.35 -20.03 31.54
C GLY A 43 -3.81 -20.48 31.45
N LEU A 44 -4.70 -19.72 32.06
CA LEU A 44 -6.16 -19.91 32.00
C LEU A 44 -6.75 -18.69 31.31
N TYR A 45 -7.46 -18.92 30.23
CA TYR A 45 -8.11 -17.84 29.48
C TYR A 45 -9.48 -17.53 30.05
N ILE A 46 -9.73 -16.24 30.34
CA ILE A 46 -11.02 -15.71 30.73
C ILE A 46 -11.69 -15.03 29.55
N ASN A 47 -12.81 -15.57 29.09
CA ASN A 47 -13.62 -14.96 28.07
C ASN A 47 -14.52 -13.90 28.68
N THR A 48 -14.45 -12.68 28.21
CA THR A 48 -15.14 -11.50 28.77
C THR A 48 -16.48 -11.19 28.09
N SER A 49 -16.96 -12.07 27.16
CA SER A 49 -18.21 -11.82 26.40
C SER A 49 -19.49 -11.91 27.22
N GLY A 50 -19.47 -12.59 28.37
CA GLY A 50 -20.67 -12.94 29.13
C GLY A 50 -21.52 -14.06 28.51
N VAL A 51 -21.19 -14.52 27.31
CA VAL A 51 -21.91 -15.58 26.58
C VAL A 51 -21.13 -16.90 26.57
N ASN A 52 -19.83 -16.82 26.24
CA ASN A 52 -18.95 -17.97 26.21
C ASN A 52 -18.15 -18.05 27.51
N ILE A 53 -18.79 -18.54 28.57
CA ILE A 53 -18.17 -18.61 29.89
C ILE A 53 -17.06 -19.63 29.90
N THR A 54 -15.90 -19.21 30.42
CA THR A 54 -14.75 -20.06 30.67
C THR A 54 -14.59 -20.31 32.18
N LYS A 55 -13.93 -21.40 32.54
CA LYS A 55 -13.75 -21.83 33.95
C LYS A 55 -12.31 -22.20 34.21
N SER A 56 -11.93 -22.18 35.47
CA SER A 56 -10.67 -22.72 35.94
C SER A 56 -10.67 -24.26 35.93
N ILE A 57 -9.56 -24.84 36.37
CA ILE A 57 -9.36 -26.29 36.52
C ILE A 57 -9.46 -26.64 37.99
N ASP A 58 -10.29 -27.62 38.33
CA ASP A 58 -10.37 -28.14 39.68
C ASP A 58 -9.09 -28.96 40.00
N GLY A 59 -8.49 -28.71 41.15
CA GLY A 59 -7.21 -29.33 41.54
C GLY A 59 -5.99 -28.74 40.79
N LEU A 60 -6.06 -27.50 40.34
CA LEU A 60 -4.98 -26.80 39.66
C LEU A 60 -3.67 -26.78 40.48
N ASN A 61 -3.77 -26.71 41.81
CA ASN A 61 -2.66 -26.70 42.76
C ASN A 61 -1.86 -28.03 42.77
N LYS A 62 -2.39 -29.12 42.21
CA LYS A 62 -1.70 -30.37 41.98
C LYS A 62 -0.79 -30.35 40.75
N LEU A 63 -1.02 -29.43 39.84
CA LEU A 63 -0.28 -29.28 38.58
C LEU A 63 0.79 -28.20 38.63
N THR A 64 0.51 -27.11 39.33
CA THR A 64 1.43 -25.95 39.34
C THR A 64 1.27 -25.12 40.63
N ASN A 65 2.29 -24.34 40.94
CA ASN A 65 2.24 -23.30 41.97
C ASN A 65 2.16 -21.88 41.38
N LYS A 66 2.06 -21.75 40.06
CA LYS A 66 1.90 -20.49 39.34
C LYS A 66 0.83 -20.61 38.26
N ALA A 67 -0.09 -19.68 38.22
CA ALA A 67 -1.09 -19.61 37.18
C ALA A 67 -1.23 -18.19 36.61
N ASP A 68 -1.34 -18.11 35.31
CA ASP A 68 -1.59 -16.86 34.60
C ASP A 68 -3.08 -16.82 34.22
N LEU A 69 -3.81 -15.79 34.66
CA LEU A 69 -5.16 -15.52 34.23
C LEU A 69 -5.12 -14.50 33.08
N ILE A 70 -5.36 -14.99 31.86
CA ILE A 70 -5.23 -14.21 30.63
C ILE A 70 -6.62 -13.68 30.25
N VAL A 71 -6.80 -12.37 30.35
CA VAL A 71 -8.08 -11.71 30.10
C VAL A 71 -8.28 -11.44 28.61
N GLY A 72 -9.34 -12.02 28.05
CA GLY A 72 -9.73 -11.78 26.66
C GLY A 72 -10.35 -10.41 26.42
N THR A 73 -10.49 -10.02 25.17
CA THR A 73 -11.02 -8.72 24.74
C THR A 73 -12.45 -8.77 24.19
N GLU A 74 -13.17 -9.86 24.37
CA GLU A 74 -14.50 -10.05 23.80
C GLU A 74 -15.50 -8.99 24.29
N ALA A 75 -15.34 -8.48 25.51
CA ALA A 75 -16.15 -7.37 26.04
C ALA A 75 -16.06 -6.13 25.15
N THR A 76 -14.97 -5.94 24.41
CA THR A 76 -14.81 -4.82 23.48
C THR A 76 -15.73 -4.91 22.26
N GLU A 77 -16.29 -6.09 21.97
CA GLU A 77 -17.14 -6.30 20.81
C GLU A 77 -18.57 -5.72 20.99
N VAL A 78 -19.00 -5.57 22.24
CA VAL A 78 -20.34 -5.11 22.58
C VAL A 78 -20.39 -3.64 23.02
N THR A 79 -19.26 -2.95 23.03
CA THR A 79 -19.19 -1.54 23.42
C THR A 79 -18.17 -0.76 22.59
N ASN A 80 -18.40 0.54 22.46
CA ASN A 80 -17.46 1.50 21.87
C ASN A 80 -16.59 2.19 22.94
N SER A 81 -16.78 1.86 24.21
CA SER A 81 -15.99 2.45 25.29
C SER A 81 -14.52 2.03 25.22
N LYS A 82 -13.63 2.94 25.58
CA LYS A 82 -12.20 2.69 25.79
C LYS A 82 -11.90 2.16 27.19
N TYR A 83 -12.93 2.08 28.05
CA TYR A 83 -12.87 1.63 29.43
C TYR A 83 -14.03 0.69 29.70
N ILE A 84 -13.74 -0.50 30.20
CA ILE A 84 -14.74 -1.54 30.44
C ILE A 84 -14.54 -2.10 31.84
N LEU A 85 -15.62 -2.13 32.62
CA LEU A 85 -15.65 -2.86 33.88
C LEU A 85 -16.33 -4.22 33.65
N VAL A 86 -15.58 -5.29 33.85
CA VAL A 86 -16.09 -6.68 33.80
C VAL A 86 -16.35 -7.13 35.23
N ASN A 87 -17.60 -7.09 35.63
CA ASN A 87 -18.06 -7.49 36.99
C ASN A 87 -19.22 -8.47 36.96
N ASP A 88 -19.53 -9.06 35.78
CA ASP A 88 -20.57 -10.10 35.67
C ASP A 88 -20.16 -11.32 36.53
N PRO A 89 -21.00 -11.73 37.48
CA PRO A 89 -20.76 -12.88 38.34
C PRO A 89 -20.51 -14.19 37.55
N ASN A 90 -21.14 -14.34 36.39
CA ASN A 90 -20.95 -15.52 35.54
C ASN A 90 -19.51 -15.62 34.99
N ILE A 91 -18.87 -14.45 34.74
CA ILE A 91 -17.49 -14.37 34.26
C ILE A 91 -16.52 -14.51 35.46
N ILE A 92 -16.78 -13.77 36.53
CA ILE A 92 -15.82 -13.60 37.62
C ILE A 92 -15.83 -14.76 38.63
N ASN A 93 -17.02 -15.26 39.03
CA ASN A 93 -17.14 -16.25 40.10
C ASN A 93 -16.36 -17.55 39.86
N PRO A 94 -16.31 -18.14 38.65
CA PRO A 94 -15.52 -19.36 38.43
C PRO A 94 -14.06 -19.21 38.78
N TYR A 95 -13.48 -18.04 38.55
CA TYR A 95 -12.07 -17.76 38.87
C TYR A 95 -11.88 -17.28 40.31
N LYS A 96 -12.86 -16.56 40.89
CA LYS A 96 -12.88 -16.21 42.30
C LYS A 96 -12.87 -17.48 43.14
N GLN A 97 -13.70 -18.44 42.85
CA GLN A 97 -13.74 -19.74 43.55
C GLN A 97 -12.43 -20.52 43.38
N ALA A 98 -11.89 -20.54 42.16
CA ALA A 98 -10.61 -21.19 41.91
C ALA A 98 -9.46 -20.57 42.72
N MET A 99 -9.41 -19.25 42.86
CA MET A 99 -8.41 -18.55 43.65
C MET A 99 -8.56 -18.86 45.14
N LEU A 100 -9.79 -18.95 45.65
CA LEU A 100 -10.06 -19.33 47.04
C LEU A 100 -9.69 -20.78 47.37
N GLN A 101 -9.96 -21.71 46.44
CA GLN A 101 -9.65 -23.15 46.60
C GLN A 101 -8.16 -23.44 46.44
N ASN A 102 -7.43 -22.61 45.69
CA ASN A 102 -6.02 -22.80 45.37
C ASN A 102 -5.17 -21.62 45.93
N ASN A 103 -5.25 -21.37 47.22
CA ASN A 103 -4.60 -20.25 47.89
C ASN A 103 -3.07 -20.32 47.89
N ASN A 104 -2.47 -21.48 47.58
CA ASN A 104 -1.03 -21.71 47.44
C ASN A 104 -0.51 -21.41 46.04
N ILE A 105 -1.40 -21.11 45.07
CA ILE A 105 -1.01 -20.71 43.71
C ILE A 105 -0.72 -19.19 43.67
N LYS A 106 0.40 -18.83 43.07
CA LYS A 106 0.73 -17.45 42.74
C LYS A 106 0.02 -17.10 41.45
N TRP A 107 -1.05 -16.29 41.53
CA TRP A 107 -1.81 -15.81 40.39
C TRP A 107 -1.17 -14.57 39.80
N ASN A 108 -1.06 -14.51 38.46
CA ASN A 108 -0.72 -13.34 37.68
C ASN A 108 -1.86 -13.06 36.70
N ILE A 109 -2.38 -11.84 36.70
CA ILE A 109 -3.59 -11.48 35.92
C ILE A 109 -3.20 -10.36 34.98
N TYR A 110 -3.37 -10.59 33.68
CA TYR A 110 -3.05 -9.61 32.65
C TYR A 110 -3.91 -9.79 31.38
N SER A 111 -3.93 -8.77 30.55
CA SER A 111 -4.63 -8.81 29.26
C SER A 111 -3.93 -9.75 28.29
N GLY A 112 -4.70 -10.54 27.55
CA GLY A 112 -4.22 -11.32 26.42
C GLY A 112 -3.93 -10.48 25.17
N SER A 113 -4.34 -9.21 25.18
CA SER A 113 -4.22 -8.31 24.03
C SER A 113 -3.07 -7.32 24.22
N LEU A 114 -2.40 -7.04 23.10
CA LEU A 114 -1.37 -6.01 23.01
C LEU A 114 -1.94 -4.59 23.17
N THR A 115 -3.17 -4.36 22.70
CA THR A 115 -3.79 -3.02 22.64
C THR A 115 -4.72 -2.70 23.81
N TRP A 116 -4.84 -3.62 24.77
CA TRP A 116 -5.66 -3.45 25.98
C TRP A 116 -4.88 -3.86 27.23
N MET A 117 -5.05 -3.09 28.28
CA MET A 117 -4.63 -3.46 29.64
C MET A 117 -5.80 -4.10 30.37
N ALA A 118 -5.52 -5.03 31.27
CA ALA A 118 -6.49 -5.56 32.22
C ALA A 118 -5.90 -5.51 33.64
N THR A 119 -6.63 -4.88 34.55
CA THR A 119 -6.24 -4.73 35.94
C THR A 119 -7.31 -5.36 36.85
N PRO A 120 -6.98 -6.34 37.69
CA PRO A 120 -7.94 -6.93 38.61
C PRO A 120 -8.18 -6.03 39.81
N THR A 121 -9.42 -6.03 40.30
CA THR A 121 -9.73 -5.58 41.64
C THR A 121 -9.82 -6.81 42.54
N LEU A 122 -8.93 -6.90 43.51
CA LEU A 122 -8.84 -8.04 44.42
C LEU A 122 -9.52 -7.73 45.75
N ASP A 123 -10.13 -8.74 46.35
CA ASP A 123 -10.63 -8.70 47.69
C ASP A 123 -9.46 -8.60 48.71
N ARG A 124 -9.48 -7.58 49.54
CA ARG A 124 -8.41 -7.31 50.53
C ARG A 124 -8.26 -8.39 51.59
N SER A 125 -9.34 -9.12 51.89
CA SER A 125 -9.34 -10.12 52.94
C SER A 125 -8.74 -11.46 52.52
N ASN A 126 -8.88 -11.84 51.23
CA ASN A 126 -8.54 -13.17 50.77
C ASN A 126 -7.80 -13.19 49.43
N GLY A 127 -7.55 -12.02 48.81
CA GLY A 127 -6.80 -11.91 47.54
C GLY A 127 -7.52 -12.41 46.30
N SER A 128 -8.79 -12.81 46.40
CA SER A 128 -9.57 -13.30 45.26
C SER A 128 -10.04 -12.15 44.35
N ILE A 129 -10.27 -12.46 43.07
CA ILE A 129 -10.76 -11.48 42.10
C ILE A 129 -12.21 -11.09 42.35
N ASN A 130 -12.52 -9.79 42.34
CA ASN A 130 -13.89 -9.25 42.42
C ASN A 130 -14.36 -8.67 41.11
N SER A 131 -13.49 -8.05 40.34
CA SER A 131 -13.80 -7.47 39.03
C SER A 131 -12.53 -7.30 38.22
N LEU A 132 -12.66 -7.05 36.92
CA LEU A 132 -11.58 -6.69 36.02
C LEU A 132 -11.88 -5.31 35.41
N TYR A 133 -10.92 -4.44 35.46
CA TYR A 133 -10.96 -3.16 34.78
C TYR A 133 -10.08 -3.24 33.53
N MET A 134 -10.69 -3.04 32.35
CA MET A 134 -10.01 -3.04 31.10
C MET A 134 -9.88 -1.62 30.54
N ALA A 135 -8.70 -1.24 30.11
CA ALA A 135 -8.42 0.06 29.50
C ALA A 135 -7.68 -0.11 28.19
N LYS A 136 -8.16 0.61 27.16
CA LYS A 136 -7.50 0.61 25.88
C LYS A 136 -6.17 1.36 25.95
N ILE A 137 -5.11 0.76 25.40
CA ILE A 137 -3.83 1.44 25.16
C ILE A 137 -4.00 2.28 23.88
N PRO A 138 -3.75 3.59 23.91
CA PRO A 138 -3.81 4.40 22.69
C PRO A 138 -2.87 3.88 21.60
N TYR A 139 -3.31 3.86 20.35
CA TYR A 139 -2.45 3.41 19.23
C TYR A 139 -1.19 4.26 19.08
N THR A 140 -1.23 5.53 19.48
CA THR A 140 -0.06 6.43 19.51
C THR A 140 1.07 5.93 20.41
N ALA A 141 0.79 5.06 21.39
CA ALA A 141 1.82 4.45 22.23
C ALA A 141 2.74 3.49 21.46
N TRP A 142 2.34 3.08 20.27
CA TRP A 142 3.05 2.15 19.41
C TRP A 142 3.76 2.84 18.25
N ALA A 143 3.52 4.14 18.03
CA ALA A 143 4.14 4.91 16.96
C ALA A 143 5.66 5.02 17.15
N GLY A 144 6.41 4.86 16.04
CA GLY A 144 7.86 4.98 16.03
C GLY A 144 8.62 3.80 16.66
N ARG A 145 7.93 2.69 16.93
CA ARG A 145 8.52 1.46 17.44
C ARG A 145 8.78 0.41 16.37
N GLU A 146 8.40 0.69 15.14
CA GLU A 146 8.61 -0.16 13.97
C GLU A 146 10.11 -0.31 13.69
N SER A 147 10.52 -1.49 13.23
CA SER A 147 11.90 -1.77 12.86
C SER A 147 12.32 -1.15 11.53
N THR A 148 11.37 -0.66 10.73
CA THR A 148 11.63 0.04 9.46
C THR A 148 11.80 1.54 9.71
N PRO A 149 12.70 2.23 9.01
CA PRO A 149 12.91 3.67 9.15
C PRO A 149 11.77 4.47 8.51
N VAL A 150 10.55 4.24 8.94
CA VAL A 150 9.41 5.10 8.62
C VAL A 150 9.55 6.36 9.46
N ASN A 151 9.23 7.51 8.87
CA ASN A 151 9.19 8.76 9.61
C ASN A 151 8.26 8.60 10.83
N SER A 152 8.82 8.65 12.03
CA SER A 152 8.06 8.47 13.28
C SER A 152 6.93 9.48 13.45
N ALA A 153 7.06 10.68 12.86
CA ALA A 153 6.01 11.68 12.84
C ALA A 153 4.80 11.24 12.00
N ASP A 154 5.02 10.63 10.85
CA ASP A 154 3.94 10.15 9.97
C ASP A 154 3.18 9.01 10.63
N THR A 155 3.88 8.06 11.25
CA THR A 155 3.26 6.97 12.00
C THR A 155 2.47 7.50 13.19
N TYR A 156 2.97 8.51 13.91
CA TYR A 156 2.23 9.13 15.01
C TYR A 156 0.94 9.80 14.52
N HIS A 157 0.98 10.57 13.44
CA HIS A 157 -0.20 11.21 12.88
C HIS A 157 -1.23 10.20 12.39
N PHE A 158 -0.77 9.12 11.77
CA PHE A 158 -1.66 8.04 11.36
C PHE A 158 -2.32 7.35 12.57
N THR A 159 -1.55 6.96 13.57
CA THR A 159 -2.05 6.27 14.77
C THR A 159 -2.94 7.16 15.62
N ASP A 160 -2.71 8.49 15.66
CA ASP A 160 -3.60 9.45 16.30
C ASP A 160 -4.94 9.52 15.57
N GLY A 161 -4.92 9.60 14.23
CA GLY A 161 -6.14 9.52 13.43
C GLY A 161 -6.91 8.22 13.63
N LEU A 162 -6.20 7.10 13.73
CA LEU A 162 -6.79 5.78 14.01
C LEU A 162 -7.43 5.74 15.40
N GLU A 163 -6.75 6.33 16.40
CA GLU A 163 -7.27 6.43 17.77
C GLU A 163 -8.55 7.29 17.86
N GLN A 164 -8.61 8.39 17.10
CA GLN A 164 -9.80 9.25 17.03
C GLN A 164 -10.99 8.54 16.37
N ARG A 165 -10.76 7.62 15.47
CA ARG A 165 -11.82 6.82 14.81
C ARG A 165 -12.33 5.66 15.67
N TYR A 166 -11.60 5.27 16.72
CA TYR A 166 -12.03 4.20 17.61
C TYR A 166 -13.37 4.54 18.27
N GLY A 167 -14.36 3.66 18.12
CA GLY A 167 -15.68 3.83 18.73
C GLY A 167 -16.63 4.80 18.02
N VAL A 168 -16.21 5.46 16.92
CA VAL A 168 -17.06 6.40 16.17
C VAL A 168 -18.14 5.67 15.37
N LYS A 169 -17.82 4.51 14.81
CA LYS A 169 -18.77 3.72 14.02
C LYS A 169 -19.59 2.79 14.90
N ALA A 170 -20.84 2.56 14.48
CA ALA A 170 -21.74 1.65 15.18
C ALA A 170 -21.16 0.22 15.22
N LEU A 171 -21.54 -0.50 16.28
CA LEU A 171 -21.23 -1.92 16.41
C LEU A 171 -21.79 -2.70 15.22
N GLY A 172 -21.07 -3.74 14.79
CA GLY A 172 -21.45 -4.58 13.65
C GLY A 172 -21.07 -4.02 12.26
N THR A 173 -20.56 -2.80 12.16
CA THR A 173 -20.05 -2.25 10.90
C THR A 173 -18.72 -2.92 10.50
N ARG A 174 -18.45 -2.96 9.20
CA ARG A 174 -17.20 -3.52 8.69
C ARG A 174 -15.95 -2.73 9.16
N GLU A 175 -16.07 -1.41 9.34
CA GLU A 175 -14.99 -0.60 9.91
C GLU A 175 -14.74 -0.97 11.38
N ARG A 176 -15.79 -1.30 12.14
CA ARG A 176 -15.65 -1.76 13.53
C ARG A 176 -14.93 -3.12 13.62
N LEU A 177 -15.05 -3.95 12.58
CA LEU A 177 -14.31 -5.22 12.50
C LEU A 177 -12.80 -5.03 12.47
N ILE A 178 -12.30 -3.93 11.87
CA ILE A 178 -10.86 -3.60 11.92
C ILE A 178 -10.41 -3.45 13.37
N PHE A 179 -11.13 -2.69 14.16
CA PHE A 179 -10.79 -2.51 15.58
C PHE A 179 -10.93 -3.82 16.39
N LYS A 180 -11.89 -4.66 16.05
CA LYS A 180 -11.99 -6.00 16.64
C LYS A 180 -10.74 -6.83 16.34
N LYS A 181 -10.25 -6.80 15.10
CA LYS A 181 -9.01 -7.49 14.71
C LYS A 181 -7.79 -6.94 15.46
N LEU A 182 -7.67 -5.61 15.55
CA LEU A 182 -6.58 -4.97 16.29
C LEU A 182 -6.64 -5.26 17.80
N ASN A 183 -7.84 -5.33 18.38
CA ASN A 183 -8.03 -5.68 19.79
C ASN A 183 -7.67 -7.14 20.08
N GLY A 184 -7.79 -8.02 19.09
CA GLY A 184 -7.46 -9.44 19.21
C GLY A 184 -5.98 -9.79 19.05
N ILE A 185 -5.12 -8.83 18.72
CA ILE A 185 -3.68 -9.06 18.59
C ILE A 185 -3.10 -9.40 19.97
N GLY A 186 -2.42 -10.55 20.08
CA GLY A 186 -1.82 -11.03 21.31
C GLY A 186 -0.58 -10.26 21.73
N ASN A 187 -0.23 -10.35 23.02
CA ASN A 187 0.91 -9.61 23.63
C ASN A 187 2.27 -9.88 22.98
N ASN A 188 2.44 -10.98 22.26
CA ASN A 188 3.70 -11.34 21.59
C ASN A 188 3.60 -11.22 20.06
N GLU A 189 2.58 -10.53 19.55
CA GLU A 189 2.27 -10.42 18.14
C GLU A 189 2.40 -8.98 17.63
N GLU A 190 3.34 -8.21 18.16
CA GLU A 190 3.59 -6.79 17.80
C GLU A 190 3.80 -6.61 16.30
N VAL A 191 4.41 -7.58 15.64
CA VAL A 191 4.63 -7.55 14.18
C VAL A 191 3.32 -7.43 13.41
N LEU A 192 2.24 -8.08 13.86
CA LEU A 192 0.93 -7.97 13.22
C LEU A 192 0.33 -6.58 13.36
N LEU A 193 0.57 -5.91 14.50
CA LEU A 193 0.09 -4.54 14.72
C LEU A 193 0.81 -3.56 13.80
N TYR A 194 2.13 -3.65 13.71
CA TYR A 194 2.94 -2.78 12.85
C TYR A 194 2.65 -3.03 11.37
N GLN A 195 2.48 -4.29 10.97
CA GLN A 195 2.07 -4.61 9.62
C GLN A 195 0.70 -4.02 9.29
N ALA A 196 -0.27 -4.10 10.22
CA ALA A 196 -1.59 -3.51 10.02
C ALA A 196 -1.52 -1.98 9.88
N PHE A 197 -0.66 -1.30 10.65
CA PHE A 197 -0.45 0.14 10.51
C PHE A 197 0.14 0.49 9.15
N ASP A 198 1.22 -0.18 8.76
CA ASP A 198 1.90 0.03 7.48
C ASP A 198 0.94 -0.15 6.29
N GLU A 199 0.20 -1.24 6.27
CA GLU A 199 -0.80 -1.52 5.24
C GLU A 199 -1.93 -0.46 5.17
N MET A 200 -2.34 0.09 6.31
CA MET A 200 -3.40 1.11 6.39
C MET A 200 -2.92 2.53 6.05
N MET A 201 -1.62 2.84 6.17
CA MET A 201 -1.07 4.19 5.96
C MET A 201 -1.24 4.73 4.53
N GLY A 202 -1.49 3.86 3.54
CA GLY A 202 -1.83 4.32 2.20
C GLY A 202 -0.62 4.55 1.29
N HIS A 203 0.43 3.77 1.43
CA HIS A 203 1.63 3.80 0.60
C HIS A 203 1.36 3.70 -0.91
N GLN A 204 0.16 3.22 -1.29
CA GLN A 204 -0.31 3.20 -2.69
C GLN A 204 -0.39 4.60 -3.31
N TYR A 205 -0.47 5.66 -2.49
CA TYR A 205 -0.46 7.04 -2.95
C TYR A 205 0.95 7.65 -3.03
N GLY A 206 1.99 6.98 -2.51
CA GLY A 206 3.35 7.51 -2.43
C GLY A 206 4.01 7.83 -3.76
N ASN A 207 3.67 7.11 -4.84
CA ASN A 207 4.22 7.32 -6.18
C ASN A 207 3.19 7.85 -7.20
N LEU A 208 2.21 8.62 -6.74
CA LEU A 208 1.08 9.11 -7.55
C LEU A 208 1.54 9.98 -8.72
N GLN A 209 2.41 10.95 -8.47
CA GLN A 209 2.97 11.82 -9.49
C GLN A 209 3.74 11.02 -10.55
N GLN A 210 4.53 10.05 -10.13
CA GLN A 210 5.30 9.18 -11.03
C GLN A 210 4.36 8.40 -11.97
N ARG A 211 3.22 7.88 -11.48
CA ARG A 211 2.25 7.17 -12.32
C ARG A 211 1.54 8.07 -13.33
N ILE A 212 1.16 9.29 -12.91
CA ILE A 212 0.57 10.30 -13.82
C ILE A 212 1.57 10.64 -14.92
N ASN A 213 2.83 10.90 -14.57
CA ASN A 213 3.90 11.18 -15.51
C ASN A 213 4.17 10.01 -16.46
N ALA A 214 4.23 8.79 -15.93
CA ALA A 214 4.45 7.59 -16.74
C ALA A 214 3.35 7.43 -17.79
N THR A 215 2.08 7.56 -17.41
CA THR A 215 0.93 7.48 -18.33
C THR A 215 0.95 8.60 -19.37
N GLY A 216 1.22 9.84 -18.98
CA GLY A 216 1.32 10.99 -19.90
C GLY A 216 2.46 10.86 -20.91
N ASN A 217 3.59 10.29 -20.50
CA ASN A 217 4.76 10.07 -21.35
C ASN A 217 4.50 9.03 -22.47
N LEU A 218 3.56 8.09 -22.27
CA LEU A 218 3.17 7.15 -23.33
C LEU A 218 2.60 7.91 -24.54
N LEU A 219 1.68 8.85 -24.31
CA LEU A 219 1.16 9.70 -25.37
C LEU A 219 2.24 10.58 -26.01
N ASP A 220 3.14 11.15 -25.22
CA ASP A 220 4.24 11.97 -25.72
C ASP A 220 5.15 11.18 -26.66
N LYS A 221 5.46 9.92 -26.31
CA LYS A 221 6.22 9.01 -27.16
C LYS A 221 5.52 8.77 -28.51
N GLU A 222 4.23 8.51 -28.48
CA GLU A 222 3.46 8.23 -29.70
C GLU A 222 3.26 9.47 -30.56
N PHE A 223 2.99 10.65 -29.98
CA PHE A 223 2.96 11.91 -30.72
C PHE A 223 4.29 12.25 -31.37
N ARG A 224 5.42 11.98 -30.68
CA ARG A 224 6.74 12.17 -31.23
C ARG A 224 6.95 11.24 -32.42
N TYR A 225 6.61 9.96 -32.29
CA TYR A 225 6.71 8.99 -33.37
C TYR A 225 5.89 9.42 -34.60
N LEU A 226 4.68 9.92 -34.43
CA LEU A 226 3.82 10.35 -35.52
C LEU A 226 4.30 11.68 -36.18
N LYS A 227 4.92 12.59 -35.42
CA LYS A 227 5.45 13.86 -35.93
C LYS A 227 6.77 13.68 -36.66
N HIS A 228 7.64 12.82 -36.18
CA HIS A 228 8.94 12.51 -36.77
C HIS A 228 8.87 11.50 -37.93
N ASP A 229 7.83 11.66 -38.75
CA ASP A 229 7.75 10.80 -39.90
C ASP A 229 8.76 11.25 -40.95
N TRP A 230 9.85 10.52 -41.04
CA TRP A 230 10.86 10.64 -42.07
C TRP A 230 10.32 10.15 -43.43
N ARG A 231 9.04 10.17 -43.61
CA ARG A 231 8.39 9.73 -44.83
C ARG A 231 8.69 10.72 -45.94
N ASN A 232 8.75 10.17 -47.13
CA ASN A 232 8.53 10.97 -48.31
C ASN A 232 7.29 11.85 -48.08
N PRO A 233 7.30 13.16 -48.41
CA PRO A 233 6.20 14.06 -48.20
C PRO A 233 4.93 13.40 -48.67
N SER A 234 4.20 12.85 -47.74
CA SER A 234 2.88 12.25 -48.01
C SER A 234 1.89 13.41 -48.08
N LYS A 235 1.08 13.46 -49.08
CA LYS A 235 -0.07 14.37 -49.18
C LYS A 235 -1.08 14.16 -48.04
N GLN A 236 -0.86 13.20 -47.14
CA GLN A 236 -1.78 12.88 -46.04
C GLN A 236 -1.33 13.59 -44.79
N ASN A 237 -2.03 14.66 -44.45
CA ASN A 237 -1.75 15.47 -43.27
C ASN A 237 -2.22 14.82 -41.96
N ASN A 238 -2.93 13.71 -42.00
CA ASN A 238 -3.57 13.06 -40.85
C ASN A 238 -2.90 11.72 -40.58
N LYS A 239 -2.44 11.54 -39.34
CA LYS A 239 -1.76 10.33 -38.89
C LYS A 239 -2.43 9.84 -37.60
N ILE A 240 -2.80 8.57 -37.56
CA ILE A 240 -3.42 7.94 -36.39
C ILE A 240 -2.64 6.69 -36.03
N LYS A 241 -2.50 6.43 -34.73
CA LYS A 241 -1.89 5.22 -34.21
C LYS A 241 -2.63 4.72 -32.99
N VAL A 242 -2.95 3.43 -32.98
CA VAL A 242 -3.39 2.70 -31.79
C VAL A 242 -2.18 1.99 -31.23
N PHE A 243 -2.03 2.00 -29.90
CA PHE A 243 -0.88 1.40 -29.23
C PHE A 243 -1.29 0.70 -27.96
N GLY A 244 -0.45 -0.27 -27.56
CA GLY A 244 -0.50 -0.93 -26.27
C GLY A 244 0.90 -1.04 -25.69
N MET A 245 1.00 -0.97 -24.35
CA MET A 245 2.26 -1.06 -23.64
C MET A 245 2.07 -1.79 -22.32
N ARG A 246 3.05 -2.56 -21.94
CA ARG A 246 3.18 -3.12 -20.59
C ARG A 246 4.46 -2.58 -19.98
N ASP A 247 4.37 -2.18 -18.73
CA ASP A 247 5.49 -1.63 -17.98
C ASP A 247 5.50 -2.21 -16.55
N GLU A 248 6.65 -2.17 -15.91
CA GLU A 248 6.88 -2.60 -14.56
C GLU A 248 7.77 -1.59 -13.83
N TYR A 249 7.33 -1.17 -12.67
CA TYR A 249 8.07 -0.29 -11.79
C TYR A 249 8.48 -1.05 -10.53
N ASN A 250 9.77 -1.04 -10.25
CA ASN A 250 10.35 -1.63 -9.05
C ASN A 250 11.24 -0.59 -8.37
N THR A 251 11.16 -0.52 -7.04
CA THR A 251 11.95 0.40 -6.24
C THR A 251 12.28 -0.23 -4.89
N ASP A 252 13.45 0.10 -4.35
CA ASP A 252 13.85 -0.27 -2.99
C ASP A 252 13.52 0.82 -1.97
N THR A 253 12.79 1.87 -2.40
CA THR A 253 12.43 2.99 -1.53
C THR A 253 11.32 2.57 -0.57
N ALA A 254 11.57 2.64 0.73
CA ALA A 254 10.58 2.34 1.76
C ALA A 254 9.35 3.24 1.62
N GLY A 255 8.16 2.69 1.83
CA GLY A 255 6.90 3.41 1.71
C GLY A 255 6.43 3.67 0.27
N ILE A 256 7.12 3.12 -0.73
CA ILE A 256 6.69 3.17 -2.14
C ILE A 256 6.46 1.75 -2.65
N ILE A 257 5.28 1.50 -3.18
CA ILE A 257 4.87 0.16 -3.61
C ILE A 257 5.17 -0.03 -5.09
N ASP A 258 5.78 -1.14 -5.42
CA ASP A 258 5.98 -1.62 -6.79
C ASP A 258 4.66 -1.87 -7.50
N TYR A 259 4.67 -1.74 -8.82
CA TYR A 259 3.49 -2.05 -9.63
C TYR A 259 3.85 -2.57 -11.02
N THR A 260 2.89 -3.23 -11.64
CA THR A 260 2.86 -3.48 -13.08
C THR A 260 1.75 -2.66 -13.71
N SER A 261 1.94 -2.19 -14.94
CA SER A 261 0.92 -1.45 -15.65
C SER A 261 0.68 -2.00 -17.06
N ASN A 262 -0.57 -1.86 -17.53
CA ASN A 262 -0.96 -2.19 -18.89
C ASN A 262 -1.74 -1.01 -19.46
N ALA A 263 -1.17 -0.39 -20.49
CA ALA A 263 -1.73 0.78 -21.13
C ALA A 263 -2.19 0.47 -22.56
N TYR A 264 -3.25 1.11 -22.98
CA TYR A 264 -3.68 1.16 -24.38
C TYR A 264 -4.30 2.52 -24.68
N GLY A 265 -4.07 2.95 -25.92
CA GLY A 265 -4.48 4.28 -26.28
C GLY A 265 -4.50 4.52 -27.78
N VAL A 266 -4.89 5.72 -28.12
CA VAL A 266 -4.89 6.24 -29.47
C VAL A 266 -4.25 7.60 -29.50
N ALA A 267 -3.36 7.80 -30.48
CA ALA A 267 -2.71 9.06 -30.76
C ALA A 267 -3.06 9.51 -32.18
N TYR A 268 -3.35 10.78 -32.32
CA TYR A 268 -3.66 11.43 -33.59
C TYR A 268 -2.80 12.67 -33.75
N VAL A 269 -2.26 12.88 -34.94
CA VAL A 269 -1.50 14.08 -35.32
C VAL A 269 -2.00 14.59 -36.65
N HIS A 270 -2.33 15.87 -36.70
CA HIS A 270 -2.54 16.61 -37.93
C HIS A 270 -1.35 17.53 -38.16
N GLU A 271 -0.77 17.49 -39.36
CA GLU A 271 0.40 18.26 -39.71
C GLU A 271 0.27 18.85 -41.10
N ASP A 272 0.28 20.19 -41.19
CA ASP A 272 0.33 20.93 -42.43
C ASP A 272 1.76 21.19 -42.87
N GLU A 273 2.26 20.43 -43.80
CA GLU A 273 3.59 20.60 -44.36
C GLU A 273 3.56 21.65 -45.49
N LYS A 274 4.23 22.76 -45.28
CA LYS A 274 4.49 23.71 -46.36
C LYS A 274 5.69 23.18 -47.16
N ILE A 275 5.43 22.72 -48.37
CA ILE A 275 6.38 22.08 -49.30
C ILE A 275 7.65 22.93 -49.56
N LYS A 276 7.59 24.22 -49.34
CA LYS A 276 8.75 25.10 -49.44
C LYS A 276 9.33 25.33 -48.05
N MET A 277 10.51 24.78 -47.78
CA MET A 277 11.42 25.07 -46.68
C MET A 277 11.37 24.21 -45.41
N GLY A 278 10.75 23.06 -45.40
CA GLY A 278 10.78 22.18 -44.21
C GLY A 278 10.13 22.77 -42.95
N ASN A 279 9.17 23.69 -43.16
CA ASN A 279 8.35 24.25 -42.09
C ASN A 279 7.03 23.49 -42.05
N SER A 280 6.68 23.01 -40.87
CA SER A 280 5.35 22.40 -40.63
C SER A 280 4.72 23.01 -39.38
N SER A 281 3.40 22.99 -39.33
CA SER A 281 2.65 23.29 -38.12
C SER A 281 1.49 22.33 -38.00
N GLY A 282 1.10 22.05 -36.77
CA GLY A 282 0.03 21.09 -36.58
C GLY A 282 -0.49 21.06 -35.15
N TRP A 283 -1.42 20.15 -34.96
CA TRP A 283 -1.98 19.84 -33.66
C TRP A 283 -2.02 18.33 -33.45
N TYR A 284 -2.14 17.93 -32.20
CA TYR A 284 -2.26 16.53 -31.84
C TYR A 284 -3.24 16.34 -30.69
N ALA A 285 -3.88 15.21 -30.66
CA ALA A 285 -4.74 14.80 -29.56
C ALA A 285 -4.66 13.29 -29.37
N GLY A 286 -4.86 12.85 -28.15
CA GLY A 286 -4.86 11.43 -27.85
C GLY A 286 -5.46 11.11 -26.49
N ALA A 287 -5.76 9.84 -26.34
CA ALA A 287 -6.27 9.26 -25.11
C ALA A 287 -5.50 7.99 -24.79
N VAL A 288 -5.19 7.78 -23.50
CA VAL A 288 -4.56 6.56 -23.01
C VAL A 288 -5.22 6.15 -21.70
N THR A 289 -5.58 4.89 -21.60
CA THR A 289 -5.99 4.26 -20.35
C THR A 289 -4.88 3.34 -19.87
N ASN A 290 -4.43 3.53 -18.64
CA ASN A 290 -3.41 2.73 -18.00
C ASN A 290 -3.96 2.06 -16.75
N ARG A 291 -3.77 0.76 -16.62
CA ARG A 291 -4.23 -0.05 -15.48
C ARG A 291 -3.04 -0.50 -14.67
N PHE A 292 -2.94 0.04 -13.48
CA PHE A 292 -1.92 -0.31 -12.50
C PHE A 292 -2.40 -1.44 -11.61
N LYS A 293 -1.51 -2.39 -11.34
CA LYS A 293 -1.68 -3.47 -10.37
C LYS A 293 -0.51 -3.39 -9.41
N PHE A 294 -0.79 -3.01 -8.17
CA PHE A 294 0.22 -2.91 -7.14
C PHE A 294 0.65 -4.29 -6.66
N LYS A 295 1.92 -4.39 -6.25
CA LYS A 295 2.50 -5.61 -5.68
C LYS A 295 2.34 -5.70 -4.17
N ASP A 296 1.45 -4.91 -3.59
CA ASP A 296 1.04 -4.98 -2.19
C ASP A 296 0.28 -6.28 -1.86
N ILE A 297 0.17 -6.62 -0.59
CA ILE A 297 -0.52 -7.82 -0.11
C ILE A 297 -2.00 -7.78 -0.52
N GLY A 298 -2.62 -6.63 -0.44
CA GLY A 298 -4.02 -6.41 -0.82
C GLY A 298 -4.28 -6.51 -2.32
N LYS A 299 -3.23 -6.39 -3.17
CA LYS A 299 -3.33 -6.30 -4.63
C LYS A 299 -4.23 -5.14 -5.05
N SER A 300 -3.88 -3.96 -4.60
CA SER A 300 -4.51 -2.70 -4.96
C SER A 300 -4.46 -2.46 -6.47
N LYS A 301 -5.38 -1.64 -6.97
CA LYS A 301 -5.48 -1.35 -8.41
C LYS A 301 -5.83 0.10 -8.63
N GLU A 302 -5.33 0.65 -9.73
CA GLU A 302 -5.71 1.96 -10.19
C GLU A 302 -5.95 1.93 -11.71
N ASN A 303 -6.99 2.64 -12.15
CA ASN A 303 -7.23 2.90 -13.56
C ASN A 303 -7.05 4.40 -13.79
N GLN A 304 -6.14 4.76 -14.68
CA GLN A 304 -5.93 6.14 -15.11
C GLN A 304 -6.32 6.29 -16.56
N THR A 305 -7.10 7.31 -16.89
CA THR A 305 -7.36 7.71 -18.27
C THR A 305 -6.91 9.14 -18.45
N ILE A 306 -5.92 9.35 -19.34
CA ILE A 306 -5.40 10.67 -19.66
C ILE A 306 -5.84 11.06 -21.08
N LEU A 307 -6.42 12.23 -21.18
CA LEU A 307 -6.69 12.93 -22.43
C LEU A 307 -5.65 14.04 -22.57
N LYS A 308 -5.00 14.14 -23.72
CA LYS A 308 -3.96 15.14 -23.99
C LYS A 308 -4.18 15.74 -25.38
N ALA A 309 -4.06 17.07 -25.48
CA ALA A 309 -4.12 17.80 -26.73
C ALA A 309 -3.08 18.92 -26.77
N GLY A 310 -2.52 19.19 -27.94
CA GLY A 310 -1.49 20.20 -28.09
C GLY A 310 -1.30 20.66 -29.52
N VAL A 311 -0.45 21.67 -29.65
CA VAL A 311 -0.05 22.28 -30.92
C VAL A 311 1.46 22.29 -31.05
N PHE A 312 1.96 22.31 -32.27
CA PHE A 312 3.40 22.39 -32.53
C PHE A 312 3.72 23.13 -33.82
N LYS A 313 4.94 23.59 -33.91
CA LYS A 313 5.52 24.17 -35.11
C LYS A 313 6.94 23.67 -35.28
N THR A 314 7.27 23.15 -36.45
CA THR A 314 8.62 22.75 -36.83
C THR A 314 9.13 23.74 -37.86
N MET A 315 10.35 24.21 -37.65
CA MET A 315 11.06 25.17 -38.51
C MET A 315 12.38 24.52 -38.97
N SER A 316 12.73 24.75 -40.22
CA SER A 316 14.01 24.32 -40.79
C SER A 316 14.74 25.52 -41.38
N PRO A 317 15.38 26.33 -40.52
CA PRO A 317 16.01 27.58 -40.96
C PRO A 317 17.22 27.36 -41.87
N LYS A 318 17.84 26.20 -41.80
CA LYS A 318 18.95 25.79 -42.68
C LYS A 318 18.67 24.42 -43.26
N LYS A 319 18.60 24.32 -44.57
CA LYS A 319 18.45 23.06 -45.33
C LYS A 319 19.32 23.13 -46.54
N ASP A 320 20.23 22.18 -46.66
CA ASP A 320 21.13 21.99 -47.81
C ASP A 320 21.13 20.52 -48.26
N TYR A 321 21.97 20.16 -49.23
CA TYR A 321 22.08 18.80 -49.75
C TYR A 321 22.56 17.81 -48.68
N ASN A 322 23.38 18.28 -47.72
CA ASN A 322 24.03 17.46 -46.70
C ASN A 322 23.19 17.29 -45.44
N GLY A 323 22.16 18.12 -45.27
CA GLY A 323 21.33 18.04 -44.09
C GLY A 323 20.36 19.18 -43.86
N ALA A 324 19.67 19.13 -42.73
CA ALA A 324 18.71 20.14 -42.33
C ALA A 324 18.71 20.35 -40.80
N LEU A 325 18.79 21.63 -40.42
CA LEU A 325 18.54 22.02 -39.03
C LEU A 325 17.01 22.00 -38.81
N GLN A 326 16.57 21.25 -37.81
CA GLN A 326 15.16 21.15 -37.44
C GLN A 326 14.96 21.66 -36.01
N TRP A 327 14.06 22.58 -35.85
CA TRP A 327 13.65 23.11 -34.55
C TRP A 327 12.16 22.99 -34.39
N THR A 328 11.72 22.19 -33.44
CA THR A 328 10.31 21.98 -33.12
C THR A 328 10.00 22.60 -31.76
N ILE A 329 8.96 23.43 -31.71
CA ILE A 329 8.41 24.00 -30.48
C ILE A 329 6.95 23.57 -30.41
N GLY A 330 6.49 23.19 -29.22
CA GLY A 330 5.10 22.81 -29.01
C GLY A 330 4.68 22.96 -27.56
N GLY A 331 3.37 22.95 -27.37
CA GLY A 331 2.77 22.93 -26.03
C GLY A 331 1.51 22.07 -26.03
N ASP A 332 1.22 21.50 -24.89
CA ASP A 332 0.02 20.68 -24.68
C ASP A 332 -0.58 20.88 -23.30
N VAL A 333 -1.83 20.47 -23.18
CA VAL A 333 -2.57 20.35 -21.94
C VAL A 333 -3.08 18.94 -21.78
N PHE A 334 -3.21 18.49 -20.56
CA PHE A 334 -3.79 17.18 -20.26
C PHE A 334 -4.77 17.23 -19.09
N VAL A 335 -5.70 16.29 -19.12
CA VAL A 335 -6.63 16.00 -18.03
C VAL A 335 -6.62 14.49 -17.78
N GLY A 336 -6.49 14.09 -16.53
CA GLY A 336 -6.53 12.71 -16.09
C GLY A 336 -7.73 12.44 -15.19
N ILE A 337 -8.39 11.31 -15.45
CA ILE A 337 -9.48 10.75 -14.65
C ILE A 337 -8.95 9.46 -14.05
N ASN A 338 -8.98 9.36 -12.73
CA ASN A 338 -8.33 8.30 -12.00
C ASN A 338 -9.30 7.66 -11.01
N ASP A 339 -9.36 6.33 -11.00
CA ASP A 339 -10.14 5.49 -10.09
C ASP A 339 -9.17 4.59 -9.34
N MET A 340 -9.07 4.77 -8.02
CA MET A 340 -8.18 4.02 -7.15
C MET A 340 -8.99 3.09 -6.26
N LYS A 341 -8.60 1.83 -6.23
CA LYS A 341 -9.06 0.83 -5.30
C LYS A 341 -7.90 0.37 -4.42
N ARG A 342 -7.76 0.98 -3.25
CA ARG A 342 -6.80 0.59 -2.23
C ARG A 342 -7.33 -0.62 -1.47
N ARG A 343 -6.47 -1.64 -1.26
CA ARG A 343 -6.75 -2.84 -0.49
C ARG A 343 -5.60 -3.08 0.47
N TYR A 344 -5.89 -3.41 1.69
CA TYR A 344 -4.90 -3.52 2.75
C TYR A 344 -5.26 -4.64 3.71
N LEU A 345 -4.25 -5.31 4.25
CA LEU A 345 -4.38 -6.42 5.18
C LEU A 345 -4.44 -5.88 6.61
N VAL A 346 -5.41 -6.35 7.39
CA VAL A 346 -5.44 -6.15 8.85
C VAL A 346 -5.51 -7.51 9.50
N VAL A 347 -4.43 -7.93 10.11
CA VAL A 347 -4.21 -9.24 10.72
C VAL A 347 -4.39 -10.39 9.72
N ASP A 348 -5.62 -10.82 9.46
CA ASP A 348 -5.97 -11.97 8.62
C ASP A 348 -7.04 -11.64 7.56
N GLU A 349 -7.48 -10.38 7.49
CA GLU A 349 -8.56 -9.97 6.58
C GLU A 349 -8.18 -8.77 5.73
N ILE A 350 -8.59 -8.80 4.45
CA ILE A 350 -8.36 -7.72 3.52
C ILE A 350 -9.56 -6.77 3.49
N PHE A 351 -9.28 -5.51 3.82
CA PHE A 351 -10.20 -4.39 3.73
C PHE A 351 -9.94 -3.58 2.47
N GLN A 352 -10.84 -2.66 2.14
CA GLN A 352 -10.68 -1.85 0.94
C GLN A 352 -11.27 -0.45 1.13
N ALA A 353 -10.67 0.49 0.42
CA ALA A 353 -11.21 1.83 0.24
C ALA A 353 -11.09 2.23 -1.24
N LYS A 354 -11.93 3.17 -1.68
CA LYS A 354 -11.94 3.65 -3.07
C LYS A 354 -11.97 5.16 -3.10
N SER A 355 -11.33 5.71 -4.12
CA SER A 355 -11.35 7.14 -4.42
C SER A 355 -11.38 7.36 -5.91
N ASP A 356 -12.08 8.41 -6.32
CA ASP A 356 -12.02 8.98 -7.65
C ASP A 356 -11.32 10.34 -7.55
N TYR A 357 -10.36 10.62 -8.43
CA TYR A 357 -9.65 11.89 -8.42
C TYR A 357 -9.23 12.32 -9.83
N HIS A 358 -8.90 13.61 -9.97
CA HIS A 358 -8.54 14.19 -11.25
C HIS A 358 -7.13 14.77 -11.20
N SER A 359 -6.44 14.70 -12.34
CA SER A 359 -5.17 15.36 -12.56
C SER A 359 -5.24 16.21 -13.82
N TYR A 360 -4.50 17.30 -13.87
CA TYR A 360 -4.45 18.17 -15.03
C TYR A 360 -3.13 18.91 -15.06
N GLY A 361 -2.74 19.36 -16.23
CA GLY A 361 -1.50 20.08 -16.39
C GLY A 361 -1.27 20.58 -17.81
N ALA A 362 -0.12 21.22 -17.97
CA ALA A 362 0.34 21.76 -19.23
C ALA A 362 1.84 21.50 -19.40
N ALA A 363 2.28 21.35 -20.65
CA ALA A 363 3.69 21.19 -20.96
C ALA A 363 4.11 22.07 -22.13
N LEU A 364 5.35 22.58 -22.04
CA LEU A 364 6.07 23.20 -23.16
C LEU A 364 7.23 22.29 -23.55
N LYS A 365 7.43 22.12 -24.86
CA LYS A 365 8.43 21.24 -25.44
C LYS A 365 9.21 21.95 -26.53
N THR A 366 10.51 21.78 -26.53
CA THR A 366 11.36 22.19 -27.63
C THR A 366 12.32 21.10 -27.99
N ASP A 367 12.59 20.89 -29.26
CA ASP A 367 13.52 19.91 -29.81
C ASP A 367 14.30 20.57 -30.93
N LEU A 368 15.62 20.59 -30.80
CA LEU A 368 16.54 21.12 -31.79
C LEU A 368 17.51 20.01 -32.22
N GLY A 369 17.52 19.67 -33.49
CA GLY A 369 18.41 18.64 -34.04
C GLY A 369 18.88 18.96 -35.44
N TYR A 370 20.02 18.41 -35.81
CA TYR A 370 20.56 18.53 -37.16
C TYR A 370 20.51 17.17 -37.85
N ASP A 371 19.65 17.05 -38.88
CA ASP A 371 19.57 15.85 -39.70
C ASP A 371 20.69 15.84 -40.71
N VAL A 372 21.70 14.98 -40.48
CA VAL A 372 22.82 14.73 -41.39
C VAL A 372 22.44 13.62 -42.34
N ARG A 373 22.46 13.88 -43.63
CA ARG A 373 22.24 12.89 -44.68
C ARG A 373 23.56 12.17 -44.98
N LEU A 374 23.72 10.98 -44.44
CA LEU A 374 24.92 10.14 -44.70
C LEU A 374 24.86 9.46 -46.06
N SER A 375 23.67 9.08 -46.54
CA SER A 375 23.40 8.55 -47.85
C SER A 375 21.94 8.81 -48.25
N GLU A 376 21.53 8.40 -49.44
CA GLU A 376 20.11 8.49 -49.85
C GLU A 376 19.16 7.72 -48.96
N ARG A 377 19.67 6.74 -48.21
CA ARG A 377 18.90 5.82 -47.35
C ARG A 377 19.20 5.95 -45.86
N THR A 378 20.28 6.67 -45.55
CA THR A 378 20.81 6.70 -44.17
C THR A 378 20.89 8.13 -43.66
N HIS A 379 20.26 8.36 -42.55
CA HIS A 379 20.24 9.65 -41.87
C HIS A 379 20.74 9.50 -40.42
N PHE A 380 21.43 10.49 -39.95
CA PHE A 380 21.91 10.60 -38.58
C PHE A 380 21.50 11.97 -38.00
N ARG A 381 20.82 12.01 -36.85
CA ARG A 381 20.35 13.23 -36.26
C ARG A 381 20.76 13.35 -34.79
N PRO A 382 21.85 14.06 -34.47
CA PRO A 382 22.08 14.53 -33.11
C PRO A 382 21.02 15.59 -32.75
N TYR A 383 20.53 15.55 -31.51
CA TYR A 383 19.52 16.51 -31.05
C TYR A 383 19.64 16.79 -29.56
N GLY A 384 19.10 17.98 -29.18
CA GLY A 384 18.80 18.34 -27.81
C GLY A 384 17.33 18.70 -27.67
N ALA A 385 16.70 18.26 -26.59
CA ALA A 385 15.30 18.56 -26.32
C ALA A 385 15.12 18.99 -24.88
N LEU A 386 14.09 19.80 -24.64
CA LEU A 386 13.69 20.26 -23.32
C LEU A 386 12.16 20.16 -23.20
N LYS A 387 11.69 19.48 -22.14
CA LYS A 387 10.28 19.48 -21.75
C LYS A 387 10.16 20.12 -20.39
N MET A 388 9.31 21.14 -20.26
CA MET A 388 8.87 21.72 -19.01
C MET A 388 7.40 21.35 -18.82
N GLU A 389 7.06 20.77 -17.68
CA GLU A 389 5.71 20.32 -17.39
C GLU A 389 5.29 20.78 -16.00
N TYR A 390 4.14 21.42 -15.94
CA TYR A 390 3.42 21.69 -14.70
C TYR A 390 2.20 20.77 -14.65
N GLY A 391 2.01 20.12 -13.52
CA GLY A 391 0.86 19.29 -13.28
C GLY A 391 0.36 19.42 -11.85
N ARG A 392 -0.90 19.07 -11.66
CA ARG A 392 -1.57 19.08 -10.36
C ARG A 392 -2.57 17.92 -10.29
N PHE A 393 -2.73 17.35 -9.10
CA PHE A 393 -3.86 16.48 -8.77
C PHE A 393 -4.67 17.11 -7.62
N ASN A 394 -5.99 16.88 -7.66
CA ASN A 394 -6.90 17.38 -6.63
C ASN A 394 -6.71 16.62 -5.32
N ASP A 395 -7.30 17.16 -4.23
CA ASP A 395 -7.46 16.40 -3.00
C ASP A 395 -8.14 15.07 -3.30
N ILE A 396 -7.54 13.99 -2.82
CA ILE A 396 -8.06 12.64 -2.96
C ILE A 396 -8.78 12.30 -1.68
N LYS A 397 -10.08 12.07 -1.76
CA LYS A 397 -10.89 11.63 -0.64
C LYS A 397 -11.42 10.24 -0.93
N GLU A 398 -11.04 9.28 -0.12
CA GLU A 398 -11.66 7.96 -0.19
C GLU A 398 -13.11 8.08 0.29
N ASP A 399 -14.06 7.88 -0.60
CA ASP A 399 -15.49 8.08 -0.35
C ASP A 399 -16.22 6.79 0.02
N ARG A 400 -15.66 5.65 -0.36
CA ARG A 400 -16.25 4.31 -0.18
C ARG A 400 -15.25 3.37 0.50
N GLY A 401 -15.75 2.52 1.40
CA GLY A 401 -14.97 1.50 2.11
C GLY A 401 -14.59 1.90 3.54
N GLU A 402 -13.65 1.16 4.11
CA GLU A 402 -13.22 1.26 5.50
C GLU A 402 -11.90 2.04 5.61
N MET A 403 -11.65 2.66 6.78
CA MET A 403 -10.43 3.45 7.08
C MET A 403 -10.04 4.39 5.96
N ARG A 404 -10.98 5.23 5.57
CA ARG A 404 -10.86 6.16 4.46
C ARG A 404 -9.81 7.22 4.76
N LEU A 405 -8.88 7.40 3.82
CA LEU A 405 -7.84 8.40 3.86
C LEU A 405 -8.23 9.64 3.06
N GLU A 406 -7.65 10.76 3.45
CA GLU A 406 -7.62 11.99 2.67
C GLU A 406 -6.17 12.32 2.34
N VAL A 407 -5.87 12.43 1.05
CA VAL A 407 -4.55 12.83 0.55
C VAL A 407 -4.69 14.23 -0.03
N LYS A 408 -3.91 15.17 0.48
CA LYS A 408 -3.89 16.54 -0.01
C LYS A 408 -3.43 16.59 -1.45
N GLY A 409 -4.12 17.37 -2.25
CA GLY A 409 -3.71 17.68 -3.61
C GLY A 409 -2.35 18.37 -3.60
N ASN A 410 -1.57 18.07 -4.61
CA ASN A 410 -0.24 18.66 -4.79
C ASN A 410 -0.03 19.06 -6.24
N ASP A 411 0.82 20.02 -6.45
CA ASP A 411 1.30 20.44 -7.75
C ASP A 411 2.78 20.10 -7.89
N TYR A 412 3.20 19.89 -9.10
CA TYR A 412 4.58 19.61 -9.45
C TYR A 412 5.02 20.41 -10.66
N PHE A 413 6.28 20.74 -10.67
CA PHE A 413 6.96 21.32 -11.81
C PHE A 413 8.16 20.45 -12.17
N SER A 414 8.25 20.02 -13.41
CA SER A 414 9.26 19.10 -13.88
C SER A 414 9.96 19.68 -15.10
N VAL A 415 11.29 19.64 -15.10
CA VAL A 415 12.14 20.04 -16.23
C VAL A 415 12.94 18.81 -16.67
N LYS A 416 12.77 18.43 -17.93
CA LYS A 416 13.37 17.19 -18.51
C LYS A 416 14.23 17.57 -19.72
N PRO A 417 15.50 17.96 -19.52
CA PRO A 417 16.45 18.07 -20.61
C PRO A 417 16.81 16.67 -21.13
N GLU A 418 16.90 16.54 -22.42
CA GLU A 418 17.26 15.33 -23.14
C GLU A 418 18.30 15.63 -24.20
N VAL A 419 19.35 14.83 -24.28
CA VAL A 419 20.36 14.87 -25.35
C VAL A 419 20.44 13.49 -25.97
N GLY A 420 20.47 13.44 -27.27
CA GLY A 420 20.46 12.13 -27.93
C GLY A 420 20.88 12.18 -29.39
N MET A 421 20.84 11.00 -29.98
CA MET A 421 21.09 10.79 -31.40
C MET A 421 20.08 9.80 -31.96
N GLU A 422 19.62 10.08 -33.16
CA GLU A 422 18.73 9.23 -33.93
C GLU A 422 19.46 8.75 -35.19
N PHE A 423 19.33 7.48 -35.46
CA PHE A 423 19.86 6.86 -36.67
C PHE A 423 18.71 6.21 -37.42
N LYS A 424 18.61 6.49 -38.73
CA LYS A 424 17.57 5.95 -39.58
C LYS A 424 18.12 5.37 -40.83
N TYR A 425 17.62 4.18 -41.20
CA TYR A 425 17.87 3.51 -42.45
C TYR A 425 16.55 3.16 -43.14
N VAL A 426 16.41 3.52 -44.41
CA VAL A 426 15.21 3.24 -45.21
C VAL A 426 15.59 2.39 -46.38
N GLN A 427 15.05 1.18 -46.47
CA GLN A 427 15.23 0.25 -47.58
C GLN A 427 13.91 0.14 -48.36
N PRO A 428 13.85 0.56 -49.63
CA PRO A 428 12.73 0.27 -50.51
C PRO A 428 12.65 -1.25 -50.78
N LEU A 429 11.49 -1.85 -50.54
CA LEU A 429 11.23 -3.26 -50.81
C LEU A 429 10.37 -3.44 -52.07
N ALA A 430 9.47 -2.52 -52.36
CA ALA A 430 8.60 -2.49 -53.51
C ALA A 430 8.18 -1.06 -53.89
N VAL A 431 7.48 -0.86 -55.00
CA VAL A 431 7.06 0.48 -55.48
C VAL A 431 6.37 1.36 -54.43
N ARG A 432 5.69 0.75 -53.45
CA ARG A 432 4.98 1.48 -52.38
C ARG A 432 5.31 0.95 -50.99
N THR A 433 6.36 0.14 -50.84
CA THR A 433 6.68 -0.51 -49.57
C THR A 433 8.13 -0.23 -49.21
N ASN A 434 8.37 0.38 -48.07
CA ASN A 434 9.68 0.65 -47.51
C ASN A 434 9.80 -0.05 -46.15
N LEU A 435 10.98 -0.63 -45.89
CA LEU A 435 11.41 -1.00 -44.56
C LEU A 435 12.20 0.16 -43.97
N ALA A 436 11.73 0.71 -42.84
CA ALA A 436 12.45 1.74 -42.10
C ALA A 436 12.90 1.15 -40.77
N VAL A 437 14.19 1.30 -40.48
CA VAL A 437 14.79 0.96 -39.19
C VAL A 437 15.21 2.25 -38.53
N GLU A 438 14.68 2.50 -37.34
CA GLU A 438 15.03 3.65 -36.50
C GLU A 438 15.67 3.18 -35.18
N LEU A 439 16.83 3.72 -34.87
CA LEU A 439 17.51 3.52 -33.60
C LEU A 439 17.64 4.90 -32.92
N ARG A 440 17.27 4.98 -31.65
CA ARG A 440 17.39 6.20 -30.86
C ARG A 440 18.14 5.89 -29.57
N PHE A 441 19.16 6.68 -29.32
CA PHE A 441 19.93 6.67 -28.09
C PHE A 441 19.76 8.04 -27.43
N CYS A 442 19.35 8.10 -26.17
CA CYS A 442 19.20 9.35 -25.44
C CYS A 442 19.57 9.21 -23.97
N CYS A 443 20.11 10.28 -23.41
CA CYS A 443 20.27 10.50 -22.00
C CYS A 443 19.20 11.50 -21.56
N LEU A 444 18.40 11.12 -20.59
CA LEU A 444 17.34 11.96 -20.02
C LEU A 444 17.74 12.31 -18.59
N PHE A 445 17.69 13.60 -18.29
CA PHE A 445 17.89 14.12 -16.94
C PHE A 445 16.54 14.60 -16.41
N LEU A 446 16.21 14.26 -15.17
CA LEU A 446 14.97 14.67 -14.53
C LEU A 446 15.31 15.63 -13.37
N LEU A 447 14.76 16.83 -13.44
CA LEU A 447 14.78 17.82 -12.37
C LEU A 447 13.34 18.08 -11.96
N GLU A 448 12.97 17.64 -10.76
CA GLU A 448 11.62 17.79 -10.19
C GLU A 448 11.70 18.63 -8.90
N LYS A 449 10.69 19.46 -8.70
CA LYS A 449 10.46 20.23 -7.49
C LYS A 449 8.99 20.11 -7.08
#